data_843b5e08c3bcaa760b88b803e0c7e7f3
#
_entry.id   843b5e08c3bcaa760b88b803e0c7e7f3
#
_cell.length_a   1.000
_cell.length_b   1.000
_cell.length_c   1.000
_cell.angle_alpha   90.00
_cell.angle_beta   90.00
_cell.angle_gamma   90.00
#
_symmetry.space_group_name_H-M   'P 1'
#
loop_
_entity.id
_entity.type
_entity.pdbx_description
1 polymer ?
#
loop_
_entity_poly.entity_id
_entity_poly.type
_entity_poly.pdbx_seq_one_letter_code
_entity_poly.pdbx_strand_id
1 'polypeptide(L)'
;MTNNLFVELQEKLEGKKVRIVFPEAYDERVLEAAVKLSATSYVKPVLIGKKGEVEKIAQPLSLDVSGIEFIDHENYEKYDEMLAKFIERRAGKVTEEKARALLKDVNYFGTMLVYMGEVAGLVSGAIHSTG
;
A
#
# COMPACT_ATOMS: atom_id res chain seq x y z
N MET A 1 13.24 -13.45 21.30
CA MET A 1 14.10 -12.68 20.45
C MET A 1 13.42 -12.31 19.18
N THR A 2 13.51 -11.04 18.83
CA THR A 2 12.89 -10.54 17.63
C THR A 2 13.40 -11.23 16.39
N ASN A 3 14.67 -11.68 16.41
CA ASN A 3 15.25 -12.34 15.25
C ASN A 3 14.58 -13.66 14.92
N ASN A 4 14.14 -14.39 15.94
CA ASN A 4 13.49 -15.68 15.70
C ASN A 4 12.16 -15.51 14.99
N LEU A 5 11.38 -14.52 15.42
CA LEU A 5 10.09 -14.27 14.79
C LEU A 5 10.28 -13.82 13.34
N PHE A 6 11.26 -12.97 13.09
CA PHE A 6 11.55 -12.49 11.75
C PHE A 6 11.98 -13.64 10.84
N VAL A 7 12.84 -14.51 11.32
CA VAL A 7 13.30 -15.65 10.54
C VAL A 7 12.16 -16.62 10.25
N GLU A 8 11.30 -16.88 11.22
CA GLU A 8 10.13 -17.73 11.01
C GLU A 8 9.22 -17.14 9.94
N LEU A 9 8.96 -15.84 10.00
CA LEU A 9 8.12 -15.17 9.03
C LEU A 9 8.75 -15.26 7.65
N GLN A 10 10.04 -15.01 7.56
CA GLN A 10 10.76 -15.08 6.31
C GLN A 10 10.69 -16.48 5.70
N GLU A 11 10.85 -17.51 6.52
CA GLU A 11 10.79 -18.89 6.04
C GLU A 11 9.40 -19.24 5.52
N LYS A 12 8.36 -18.77 6.21
CA LYS A 12 6.99 -19.02 5.77
C LYS A 12 6.68 -18.35 4.45
N LEU A 13 7.27 -17.21 4.21
CA LEU A 13 7.01 -16.42 3.00
C LEU A 13 8.03 -16.71 1.91
N GLU A 14 9.01 -17.54 2.19
CA GLU A 14 10.04 -17.86 1.21
C GLU A 14 9.42 -18.49 -0.02
N GLY A 15 9.79 -17.97 -1.16
CA GLY A 15 9.23 -18.44 -2.43
C GLY A 15 7.88 -17.87 -2.75
N LYS A 16 7.26 -17.13 -1.82
CA LYS A 16 5.98 -16.48 -2.05
C LYS A 16 6.09 -15.05 -1.59
N LYS A 17 6.10 -14.14 -2.54
CA LYS A 17 6.12 -12.73 -2.16
C LYS A 17 4.73 -12.31 -1.74
N VAL A 18 4.64 -11.71 -0.58
CA VAL A 18 3.40 -11.19 -0.04
C VAL A 18 3.26 -9.73 -0.44
N ARG A 19 2.13 -9.38 -1.02
CA ARG A 19 1.90 -8.00 -1.46
C ARG A 19 1.51 -7.16 -0.26
N ILE A 20 2.30 -6.12 -0.01
CA ILE A 20 2.08 -5.19 1.10
C ILE A 20 1.93 -3.80 0.50
N VAL A 21 0.86 -3.10 0.83
CA VAL A 21 0.61 -1.79 0.27
C VAL A 21 1.21 -0.69 1.15
N PHE A 22 1.82 0.28 0.49
CA PHE A 22 2.40 1.46 1.13
C PHE A 22 1.65 2.67 0.56
N PRO A 23 0.60 3.14 1.25
CA PRO A 23 -0.25 4.16 0.64
C PRO A 23 0.40 5.53 0.47
N GLU A 24 1.41 5.82 1.27
CA GLU A 24 2.05 7.14 1.24
C GLU A 24 3.26 7.16 0.33
N ALA A 25 3.07 6.79 -0.93
CA ALA A 25 4.16 6.62 -1.89
C ALA A 25 4.95 7.90 -2.19
N TYR A 26 4.36 9.06 -1.91
CA TYR A 26 5.04 10.33 -2.15
C TYR A 26 5.94 10.76 -0.98
N ASP A 27 5.90 10.03 0.11
CA ASP A 27 6.79 10.31 1.24
C ASP A 27 8.13 9.61 0.98
N GLU A 28 9.22 10.37 1.04
CA GLU A 28 10.54 9.84 0.72
C GLU A 28 10.94 8.68 1.62
N ARG A 29 10.57 8.74 2.89
CA ARG A 29 10.93 7.68 3.83
C ARG A 29 10.18 6.40 3.54
N VAL A 30 8.91 6.54 3.19
CA VAL A 30 8.09 5.38 2.83
C VAL A 30 8.62 4.78 1.54
N LEU A 31 8.94 5.62 0.57
CA LEU A 31 9.47 5.17 -0.71
C LEU A 31 10.79 4.42 -0.53
N GLU A 32 11.68 4.96 0.30
CA GLU A 32 12.95 4.31 0.57
C GLU A 32 12.75 2.94 1.21
N ALA A 33 11.84 2.86 2.17
CA ALA A 33 11.55 1.60 2.83
C ALA A 33 10.99 0.57 1.84
N ALA A 34 10.11 1.01 0.95
CA ALA A 34 9.53 0.11 -0.04
C ALA A 34 10.60 -0.42 -0.99
N VAL A 35 11.50 0.44 -1.42
CA VAL A 35 12.59 0.01 -2.31
C VAL A 35 13.47 -1.03 -1.61
N LYS A 36 13.79 -0.81 -0.34
CA LYS A 36 14.59 -1.75 0.40
C LYS A 36 13.88 -3.10 0.54
N LEU A 37 12.59 -3.06 0.82
CA LEU A 37 11.82 -4.29 0.95
C LEU A 37 11.64 -5.02 -0.37
N SER A 38 11.62 -4.29 -1.48
CA SER A 38 11.48 -4.93 -2.78
C SER A 38 12.70 -5.80 -3.13
N ALA A 39 13.81 -5.55 -2.49
CA ALA A 39 15.02 -6.35 -2.71
C ALA A 39 14.97 -7.66 -1.93
N THR A 40 14.01 -7.83 -1.03
CA THR A 40 13.89 -9.06 -0.26
C THR A 40 13.10 -10.10 -1.05
N SER A 41 13.15 -11.35 -0.61
CA SER A 41 12.47 -12.42 -1.31
C SER A 41 11.05 -12.67 -0.80
N TYR A 42 10.60 -11.94 0.19
CA TYR A 42 9.31 -12.25 0.83
C TYR A 42 8.30 -11.10 0.80
N VAL A 43 8.67 -9.92 0.40
CA VAL A 43 7.72 -8.81 0.31
C VAL A 43 7.72 -8.21 -1.08
N LYS A 44 6.50 -8.00 -1.61
CA LYS A 44 6.32 -7.30 -2.87
C LYS A 44 5.59 -6.00 -2.55
N PRO A 45 6.30 -4.88 -2.48
CA PRO A 45 5.64 -3.61 -2.17
C PRO A 45 4.70 -3.17 -3.26
N VAL A 46 3.58 -2.59 -2.85
CA VAL A 46 2.61 -1.99 -3.76
C VAL A 46 2.47 -0.54 -3.33
N LEU A 47 2.73 0.37 -4.24
CA LEU A 47 2.65 1.79 -3.93
C LEU A 47 1.37 2.37 -4.52
N ILE A 48 0.68 3.20 -3.74
CA ILE A 48 -0.50 3.89 -4.24
C ILE A 48 -0.06 5.25 -4.77
N GLY A 49 -0.24 5.45 -6.06
CA GLY A 49 0.15 6.70 -6.68
C GLY A 49 0.45 6.50 -8.15
N LYS A 50 0.77 7.60 -8.81
CA LYS A 50 1.11 7.56 -10.23
C LYS A 50 2.58 7.29 -10.39
N LYS A 51 2.90 6.25 -11.14
CA LYS A 51 4.27 5.81 -11.30
C LYS A 51 5.20 6.94 -11.73
N GLY A 52 4.78 7.73 -12.71
CA GLY A 52 5.60 8.83 -13.20
C GLY A 52 5.91 9.87 -12.15
N GLU A 53 4.95 10.16 -11.27
CA GLU A 53 5.17 11.13 -10.21
C GLU A 53 6.11 10.58 -9.15
N VAL A 54 5.95 9.31 -8.81
CA VAL A 54 6.81 8.68 -7.82
C VAL A 54 8.24 8.56 -8.36
N GLU A 55 8.39 8.28 -9.65
CA GLU A 55 9.71 8.20 -10.26
C GLU A 55 10.45 9.55 -10.16
N LYS A 56 9.74 10.66 -10.26
CA LYS A 56 10.35 11.96 -10.12
C LYS A 56 10.88 12.20 -8.70
N ILE A 57 10.20 11.63 -7.72
CA ILE A 57 10.67 11.73 -6.33
C ILE A 57 11.85 10.79 -6.10
N ALA A 58 11.80 9.61 -6.68
CA ALA A 58 12.84 8.59 -6.48
C ALA A 58 14.16 8.95 -7.16
N GLN A 59 14.10 9.62 -8.28
CA GLN A 59 15.29 9.91 -9.07
C GLN A 59 16.37 10.67 -8.30
N PRO A 60 16.05 11.81 -7.64
CA PRO A 60 17.09 12.51 -6.88
C PRO A 60 17.58 11.73 -5.67
N LEU A 61 16.84 10.71 -5.24
CA LEU A 61 17.25 9.88 -4.12
C LEU A 61 18.02 8.64 -4.59
N SER A 62 18.21 8.49 -5.89
CA SER A 62 18.86 7.31 -6.47
C SER A 62 18.15 6.01 -6.12
N LEU A 63 16.84 6.07 -6.02
CA LEU A 63 16.02 4.88 -5.73
C LEU A 63 15.46 4.32 -7.03
N ASP A 64 15.56 3.01 -7.18
CA ASP A 64 15.05 2.31 -8.34
C ASP A 64 13.69 1.72 -8.02
N VAL A 65 12.65 2.30 -8.62
CA VAL A 65 11.28 1.83 -8.39
C VAL A 65 10.73 1.04 -9.57
N SER A 66 11.58 0.69 -10.53
CA SER A 66 11.12 0.03 -11.76
C SER A 66 10.50 -1.33 -11.51
N GLY A 67 10.89 -2.01 -10.45
CA GLY A 67 10.35 -3.32 -10.14
C GLY A 67 9.19 -3.30 -9.15
N ILE A 68 8.70 -2.13 -8.80
CA ILE A 68 7.65 -2.00 -7.79
C ILE A 68 6.30 -1.85 -8.47
N GLU A 69 5.30 -2.53 -7.92
CA GLU A 69 3.93 -2.44 -8.42
C GLU A 69 3.29 -1.13 -7.96
N PHE A 70 2.55 -0.49 -8.85
CA PHE A 70 1.84 0.75 -8.54
C PHE A 70 0.35 0.55 -8.75
N ILE A 71 -0.45 1.16 -7.88
CA ILE A 71 -1.90 1.24 -8.06
C ILE A 71 -2.25 2.71 -8.09
N ASP A 72 -2.85 3.15 -9.20
CA ASP A 72 -3.33 4.52 -9.34
C ASP A 72 -4.74 4.55 -8.78
N HIS A 73 -4.90 5.16 -7.60
CA HIS A 73 -6.19 5.17 -6.93
C HIS A 73 -7.24 6.02 -7.64
N GLU A 74 -6.83 6.79 -8.64
CA GLU A 74 -7.78 7.57 -9.45
C GLU A 74 -8.23 6.79 -10.68
N ASN A 75 -7.55 5.70 -11.00
CA ASN A 75 -7.86 4.86 -12.16
C ASN A 75 -7.77 3.38 -11.82
N TYR A 76 -8.37 3.01 -10.71
CA TYR A 76 -8.32 1.63 -10.26
C TYR A 76 -9.46 0.84 -10.88
N GLU A 77 -9.16 -0.27 -11.55
CA GLU A 77 -10.17 -1.03 -12.27
C GLU A 77 -11.23 -1.66 -11.37
N LYS A 78 -10.90 -1.93 -10.12
CA LYS A 78 -11.86 -2.50 -9.17
C LYS A 78 -12.47 -1.46 -8.25
N TYR A 79 -12.42 -0.21 -8.67
CA TYR A 79 -12.91 0.88 -7.84
C TYR A 79 -14.38 0.74 -7.49
N ASP A 80 -15.20 0.34 -8.45
CA ASP A 80 -16.64 0.22 -8.19
C ASP A 80 -16.93 -0.85 -7.14
N GLU A 81 -16.20 -1.95 -7.20
CA GLU A 81 -16.31 -3.01 -6.20
C GLU A 81 -15.84 -2.50 -4.83
N MET A 82 -14.75 -1.77 -4.82
CA MET A 82 -14.23 -1.19 -3.57
C MET A 82 -15.24 -0.23 -2.95
N LEU A 83 -15.82 0.63 -3.78
CA LEU A 83 -16.80 1.60 -3.31
C LEU A 83 -18.01 0.90 -2.69
N ALA A 84 -18.52 -0.13 -3.36
CA ALA A 84 -19.65 -0.87 -2.86
C ALA A 84 -19.35 -1.52 -1.51
N LYS A 85 -18.17 -2.13 -1.40
CA LYS A 85 -17.76 -2.78 -0.16
C LYS A 85 -17.52 -1.78 0.96
N PHE A 86 -17.01 -0.60 0.61
CA PHE A 86 -16.79 0.43 1.61
C PHE A 86 -18.11 0.91 2.19
N ILE A 87 -19.10 1.13 1.34
CA ILE A 87 -20.43 1.56 1.78
C ILE A 87 -21.08 0.47 2.64
N GLU A 88 -20.95 -0.78 2.22
CA GLU A 88 -21.48 -1.90 2.96
C GLU A 88 -20.85 -1.98 4.35
N ARG A 89 -19.56 -1.79 4.41
CA ARG A 89 -18.82 -1.83 5.68
C ARG A 89 -19.26 -0.75 6.63
N ARG A 90 -19.70 0.38 6.11
CA ARG A 90 -20.20 1.49 6.92
C ARG A 90 -21.67 1.35 7.29
N ALA A 91 -22.29 0.24 6.86
CA ALA A 91 -23.66 -0.09 7.25
C ALA A 91 -24.67 1.02 6.95
N GLY A 92 -24.52 1.66 5.81
CA GLY A 92 -25.43 2.72 5.40
C GLY A 92 -25.23 4.06 6.08
N LYS A 93 -24.19 4.20 6.85
CA LYS A 93 -23.92 5.45 7.56
C LYS A 93 -23.13 6.44 6.73
N VAL A 94 -22.87 6.11 5.48
CA VAL A 94 -22.15 6.98 4.57
C VAL A 94 -22.86 6.98 3.24
N THR A 95 -22.96 8.17 2.62
CA THR A 95 -23.51 8.25 1.27
C THR A 95 -22.45 7.86 0.25
N GLU A 96 -22.88 7.56 -0.97
CA GLU A 96 -21.92 7.24 -2.02
C GLU A 96 -20.96 8.41 -2.26
N GLU A 97 -21.50 9.63 -2.26
CA GLU A 97 -20.69 10.81 -2.47
C GLU A 97 -19.61 10.95 -1.41
N LYS A 98 -19.99 10.75 -0.16
CA LYS A 98 -19.04 10.84 0.94
C LYS A 98 -18.04 9.70 0.89
N ALA A 99 -18.49 8.51 0.52
CA ALA A 99 -17.60 7.36 0.38
C ALA A 99 -16.54 7.63 -0.68
N ARG A 100 -16.95 8.20 -1.81
CA ARG A 100 -15.98 8.53 -2.86
C ARG A 100 -14.97 9.55 -2.38
N ALA A 101 -15.42 10.53 -1.60
CA ALA A 101 -14.52 11.54 -1.06
C ALA A 101 -13.51 10.92 -0.10
N LEU A 102 -13.96 9.99 0.75
CA LEU A 102 -13.07 9.33 1.69
C LEU A 102 -12.05 8.43 0.99
N LEU A 103 -12.46 7.77 -0.10
CA LEU A 103 -11.55 6.90 -0.82
C LEU A 103 -10.50 7.65 -1.64
N LYS A 104 -10.59 8.97 -1.71
CA LYS A 104 -9.51 9.76 -2.29
C LYS A 104 -8.30 9.80 -1.36
N ASP A 105 -8.52 9.53 -0.08
CA ASP A 105 -7.43 9.42 0.88
C ASP A 105 -6.75 8.09 0.68
N VAL A 106 -5.44 8.10 0.44
CA VAL A 106 -4.70 6.89 0.13
C VAL A 106 -4.71 5.88 1.27
N ASN A 107 -4.86 6.35 2.50
CA ASN A 107 -4.92 5.43 3.64
C ASN A 107 -6.23 4.67 3.68
N TYR A 108 -7.34 5.33 3.41
CA TYR A 108 -8.62 4.64 3.30
C TYR A 108 -8.62 3.68 2.12
N PHE A 109 -8.07 4.13 1.00
CA PHE A 109 -7.98 3.30 -0.19
C PHE A 109 -7.15 2.05 0.09
N GLY A 110 -5.98 2.24 0.71
CA GLY A 110 -5.10 1.11 1.04
C GLY A 110 -5.75 0.14 2.02
N THR A 111 -6.48 0.66 3.00
CA THR A 111 -7.18 -0.19 3.95
C THR A 111 -8.22 -1.05 3.24
N MET A 112 -8.90 -0.49 2.26
CA MET A 112 -9.88 -1.26 1.49
C MET A 112 -9.22 -2.33 0.63
N LEU A 113 -8.01 -2.07 0.13
CA LEU A 113 -7.28 -3.11 -0.59
C LEU A 113 -7.01 -4.32 0.29
N VAL A 114 -6.66 -4.07 1.55
CA VAL A 114 -6.47 -5.16 2.51
C VAL A 114 -7.79 -5.88 2.78
N TYR A 115 -8.84 -5.12 3.01
CA TYR A 115 -10.14 -5.69 3.30
C TYR A 115 -10.66 -6.57 2.15
N MET A 116 -10.38 -6.17 0.93
CA MET A 116 -10.81 -6.93 -0.25
C MET A 116 -9.91 -8.12 -0.55
N GLY A 117 -8.82 -8.26 0.17
CA GLY A 117 -7.89 -9.35 -0.07
C GLY A 117 -6.96 -9.13 -1.26
N GLU A 118 -6.89 -7.90 -1.77
CA GLU A 118 -6.02 -7.60 -2.90
C GLU A 118 -4.56 -7.54 -2.49
N VAL A 119 -4.31 -7.17 -1.24
CA VAL A 119 -2.97 -7.18 -0.66
C VAL A 119 -3.05 -7.84 0.71
N ALA A 120 -1.93 -8.33 1.21
CA ALA A 120 -1.90 -9.05 2.47
C ALA A 120 -1.87 -8.12 3.68
N GLY A 121 -1.37 -6.91 3.51
CA GLY A 121 -1.30 -5.97 4.60
C GLY A 121 -0.95 -4.58 4.14
N LEU A 122 -0.90 -3.66 5.07
CA LEU A 122 -0.64 -2.26 4.82
C LEU A 122 0.40 -1.75 5.80
N VAL A 123 1.36 -1.00 5.29
CA VAL A 123 2.34 -0.32 6.13
C VAL A 123 2.21 1.16 5.86
N SER A 124 1.76 1.89 6.85
CA SER A 124 1.72 3.33 6.75
C SER A 124 2.20 3.88 8.08
N GLY A 125 2.29 5.16 8.16
CA GLY A 125 2.52 5.76 9.44
C GLY A 125 3.93 5.77 9.93
N ALA A 126 4.85 5.52 9.05
CA ALA A 126 6.22 5.77 9.42
C ALA A 126 6.38 7.21 9.84
N ILE A 127 5.47 8.03 9.36
CA ILE A 127 5.45 9.44 9.65
C ILE A 127 4.41 9.81 10.68
N HIS A 128 3.52 8.91 11.01
CA HIS A 128 2.54 9.20 12.03
C HIS A 128 3.09 8.75 13.34
N SER A 129 3.80 9.59 13.96
CA SER A 129 4.08 9.31 15.32
C SER A 129 2.73 9.48 15.97
N THR A 130 2.26 8.44 16.43
CA THR A 130 1.01 8.43 17.12
C THR A 130 1.18 8.89 18.53
N GLY A 131 2.00 9.68 18.71
CA GLY A 131 2.24 10.11 20.08
C GLY A 131 1.06 10.78 20.63
#